data_33803b2a69694581593cb9e102b67669
#
_entry.id   33803b2a69694581593cb9e102b67669
#
_cell.length_a   1.000
_cell.length_b   1.000
_cell.length_c   1.000
_cell.angle_alpha   90.00
_cell.angle_beta   90.00
_cell.angle_gamma   90.00
#
_symmetry.space_group_name_H-M   'P 1'
#
loop_
_entity.id
_entity.type
_entity.pdbx_description
1 polymer ?
#
loop_
_entity_poly.entity_id
_entity_poly.type
_entity_poly.pdbx_seq_one_letter_code
_entity_poly.pdbx_strand_id
1 'polypeptide(L)'
;MANLSGEKLMAEEIGVRIRFMGDLRAVIESADLNLTLPRGTRVGDLLKSLAQRYGDPFAKWLFTGAGDLHHSIVVFLNGENIQDIGGLSVVLGEQGDQVEIIMLPMFEGG
;
A
#
# COMPACT_ATOMS: atom_id res chain seq x y z
N MET A 1 28.25 -20.59 -4.17
CA MET A 1 28.27 -19.13 -4.04
C MET A 1 27.03 -18.51 -4.62
N ALA A 2 26.73 -18.80 -5.87
CA ALA A 2 25.54 -18.25 -6.51
C ALA A 2 24.27 -18.63 -5.75
N ASN A 3 24.25 -19.84 -5.20
CA ASN A 3 23.08 -20.29 -4.48
C ASN A 3 22.81 -19.48 -3.23
N LEU A 4 23.88 -19.07 -2.57
CA LEU A 4 23.70 -18.26 -1.37
C LEU A 4 23.11 -16.91 -1.71
N SER A 5 23.53 -16.34 -2.84
CA SER A 5 22.97 -15.06 -3.26
C SER A 5 21.49 -15.19 -3.56
N GLY A 6 21.10 -16.27 -4.25
CA GLY A 6 19.69 -16.51 -4.56
C GLY A 6 18.86 -16.69 -3.31
N GLU A 7 19.37 -17.45 -2.37
CA GLU A 7 18.65 -17.68 -1.13
C GLU A 7 18.52 -16.40 -0.32
N LYS A 8 19.57 -15.62 -0.33
CA LYS A 8 19.56 -14.35 0.39
C LYS A 8 18.52 -13.40 -0.19
N LEU A 9 18.44 -13.34 -1.52
CA LEU A 9 17.45 -12.47 -2.15
C LEU A 9 16.05 -12.90 -1.78
N MET A 10 15.78 -14.19 -1.77
CA MET A 10 14.46 -14.69 -1.40
C MET A 10 14.14 -14.37 0.06
N ALA A 11 15.15 -14.45 0.93
CA ALA A 11 14.94 -14.14 2.33
C ALA A 11 14.73 -12.65 2.58
N GLU A 12 15.15 -11.81 1.62
CA GLU A 12 15.02 -10.37 1.74
C GLU A 12 13.79 -9.82 1.06
N GLU A 13 12.96 -10.70 0.54
CA GLU A 13 11.71 -10.30 -0.10
C GLU A 13 10.52 -10.86 0.65
N ILE A 14 9.43 -10.11 0.60
CA ILE A 14 8.20 -10.54 1.24
C ILE A 14 7.07 -10.44 0.24
N GLY A 15 6.11 -11.34 0.36
CA GLY A 15 4.87 -11.27 -0.41
C GLY A 15 3.85 -10.46 0.36
N VAL A 16 3.27 -9.49 -0.30
CA VAL A 16 2.27 -8.61 0.30
C VAL A 16 1.01 -8.67 -0.54
N ARG A 17 -0.12 -8.79 0.13
CA ARG A 17 -1.41 -8.79 -0.53
C ARG A 17 -2.08 -7.45 -0.30
N ILE A 18 -2.48 -6.80 -1.39
CA ILE A 18 -3.14 -5.50 -1.32
C ILE A 18 -4.59 -5.67 -1.74
N ARG A 19 -5.50 -5.11 -0.96
CA ARG A 19 -6.92 -5.11 -1.27
C ARG A 19 -7.41 -3.69 -1.40
N PHE A 20 -8.11 -3.41 -2.49
CA PHE A 20 -8.67 -2.09 -2.75
C PHE A 20 -10.16 -2.11 -2.45
N MET A 21 -10.62 -1.13 -1.70
CA MET A 21 -12.00 -1.10 -1.24
C MET A 21 -12.58 0.30 -1.40
N GLY A 22 -13.90 0.37 -1.34
CA GLY A 22 -14.59 1.64 -1.48
C GLY A 22 -14.49 2.18 -2.89
N ASP A 23 -14.46 3.50 -3.01
CA ASP A 23 -14.49 4.16 -4.31
C ASP A 23 -13.26 3.89 -5.16
N LEU A 24 -12.19 3.36 -4.57
CA LEU A 24 -11.00 2.98 -5.36
C LEU A 24 -11.32 1.90 -6.37
N ARG A 25 -12.31 1.07 -6.09
CA ARG A 25 -12.71 0.01 -7.00
C ARG A 25 -13.17 0.54 -8.35
N ALA A 26 -13.54 1.81 -8.41
CA ALA A 26 -13.99 2.42 -9.66
C ALA A 26 -12.85 2.63 -10.64
N VAL A 27 -11.62 2.73 -10.17
CA VAL A 27 -10.46 2.97 -11.03
C VAL A 27 -9.49 1.81 -11.08
N ILE A 28 -9.62 0.86 -10.15
CA ILE A 28 -8.75 -0.31 -10.09
C ILE A 28 -9.61 -1.52 -10.42
N GLU A 29 -9.29 -2.19 -11.52
CA GLU A 29 -10.11 -3.30 -11.98
C GLU A 29 -10.06 -4.51 -11.05
N SER A 30 -8.92 -4.73 -10.42
CA SER A 30 -8.77 -5.84 -9.51
C SER A 30 -9.04 -5.42 -8.08
N ALA A 31 -9.79 -6.25 -7.35
CA ALA A 31 -9.99 -6.01 -5.93
C ALA A 31 -8.75 -6.34 -5.12
N ASP A 32 -7.95 -7.27 -5.63
CA ASP A 32 -6.76 -7.75 -4.93
C ASP A 32 -5.56 -7.71 -5.84
N LEU A 33 -4.40 -7.47 -5.24
CA LEU A 33 -3.13 -7.44 -5.94
C LEU A 33 -2.09 -8.06 -5.02
N ASN A 34 -1.29 -8.97 -5.58
CA ASN A 34 -0.19 -9.58 -4.83
C ASN A 34 1.12 -9.03 -5.38
N LEU A 35 1.96 -8.54 -4.49
CA LEU A 35 3.25 -8.00 -4.86
C LEU A 35 4.35 -8.64 -4.04
N THR A 36 5.52 -8.74 -4.64
CA THR A 36 6.73 -9.13 -3.93
C THR A 36 7.56 -7.87 -3.74
N LEU A 37 7.89 -7.58 -2.50
CA LEU A 37 8.59 -6.34 -2.14
C LEU A 37 9.82 -6.65 -1.32
N PRO A 38 10.83 -5.79 -1.37
CA PRO A 38 11.98 -5.95 -0.49
C PRO A 38 11.54 -5.85 0.98
N ARG A 39 12.13 -6.69 1.81
CA ARG A 39 11.90 -6.59 3.24
C ARG A 39 12.39 -5.23 3.72
N GLY A 40 11.60 -4.58 4.54
CA GLY A 40 11.93 -3.23 5.00
C GLY A 40 11.24 -2.13 4.22
N THR A 41 10.48 -2.48 3.18
CA THR A 41 9.67 -1.50 2.46
C THR A 41 8.66 -0.90 3.43
N ARG A 42 8.52 0.41 3.39
CA ARG A 42 7.55 1.10 4.24
C ARG A 42 6.22 1.19 3.52
N VAL A 43 5.16 1.37 4.31
CA VAL A 43 3.83 1.53 3.73
C VAL A 43 3.82 2.69 2.74
N GLY A 44 4.47 3.81 3.09
CA GLY A 44 4.55 4.95 2.19
C GLY A 44 5.19 4.61 0.86
N ASP A 45 6.24 3.80 0.88
CA ASP A 45 6.91 3.39 -0.35
C ASP A 45 6.01 2.51 -1.21
N LEU A 46 5.28 1.62 -0.57
CA LEU A 46 4.32 0.77 -1.26
C LEU A 46 3.26 1.63 -1.96
N LEU A 47 2.71 2.60 -1.23
CA LEU A 47 1.67 3.44 -1.78
C LEU A 47 2.18 4.27 -2.95
N LYS A 48 3.42 4.76 -2.87
CA LYS A 48 4.02 5.49 -3.98
C LYS A 48 4.19 4.60 -5.20
N SER A 49 4.59 3.35 -4.98
CA SER A 49 4.71 2.40 -6.08
C SER A 49 3.38 2.16 -6.75
N LEU A 50 2.32 2.04 -5.96
CA LEU A 50 0.98 1.85 -6.50
C LEU A 50 0.53 3.08 -7.28
N ALA A 51 0.85 4.27 -6.78
CA ALA A 51 0.52 5.51 -7.48
C ALA A 51 1.18 5.56 -8.84
N GLN A 52 2.43 5.11 -8.94
CA GLN A 52 3.15 5.07 -10.21
C GLN A 52 2.57 4.01 -11.13
N ARG A 53 2.18 2.89 -10.56
CA ARG A 53 1.65 1.77 -11.35
C ARG A 53 0.31 2.12 -12.00
N TYR A 54 -0.56 2.78 -11.28
CA TYR A 54 -1.91 3.06 -11.77
C TYR A 54 -2.07 4.47 -12.33
N GLY A 55 -1.21 5.39 -11.92
CA GLY A 55 -1.29 6.75 -12.40
C GLY A 55 -2.51 7.48 -11.87
N ASP A 56 -2.86 8.60 -12.53
CA ASP A 56 -4.05 9.36 -12.18
C ASP A 56 -5.29 8.71 -12.78
N PRO A 57 -6.43 8.82 -12.15
CA PRO A 57 -6.72 9.62 -10.95
C PRO A 57 -6.34 8.96 -9.63
N PHE A 58 -5.94 7.71 -9.63
CA PHE A 58 -5.63 6.99 -8.39
C PHE A 58 -4.58 7.74 -7.56
N ALA A 59 -3.49 8.18 -8.21
CA ALA A 59 -2.41 8.86 -7.50
C ALA A 59 -2.90 10.14 -6.82
N LYS A 60 -3.77 10.87 -7.48
CA LYS A 60 -4.32 12.11 -6.92
C LYS A 60 -5.26 11.86 -5.75
N TRP A 61 -5.92 10.72 -5.77
CA TRP A 61 -6.82 10.35 -4.67
C TRP A 61 -6.05 9.87 -3.46
N LEU A 62 -4.88 9.28 -3.71
CA LEU A 62 -4.08 8.67 -2.65
C LEU A 62 -3.30 9.69 -1.85
N PHE A 63 -2.69 10.65 -2.53
CA PHE A 63 -1.82 11.64 -1.89
C PHE A 63 -2.27 13.06 -2.16
N THR A 64 -2.05 13.92 -1.16
CA THR A 64 -2.25 15.36 -1.33
C THR A 64 -1.08 15.95 -2.12
N GLY A 65 -1.21 17.22 -2.52
CA GLY A 65 -0.11 17.90 -3.20
C GLY A 65 1.14 18.02 -2.34
N ALA A 66 0.98 17.95 -1.02
CA ALA A 66 2.11 18.01 -0.11
C ALA A 66 2.77 16.66 0.12
N GLY A 67 2.22 15.60 -0.48
CA GLY A 67 2.78 14.27 -0.36
C GLY A 67 2.25 13.46 0.82
N ASP A 68 1.29 13.99 1.54
CA ASP A 68 0.67 13.28 2.65
C ASP A 68 -0.48 12.41 2.12
N LEU A 69 -0.82 11.39 2.90
CA LEU A 69 -1.95 10.57 2.57
C LEU A 69 -3.22 11.40 2.60
N HIS A 70 -4.03 11.28 1.54
CA HIS A 70 -5.28 12.02 1.47
C HIS A 70 -6.20 11.58 2.62
N HIS A 71 -6.92 12.54 3.21
CA HIS A 71 -7.72 12.25 4.39
C HIS A 71 -8.89 11.29 4.14
N SER A 72 -9.30 11.13 2.89
CA SER A 72 -10.36 10.17 2.54
C SER A 72 -9.83 8.75 2.40
N ILE A 73 -8.52 8.56 2.48
CA ILE A 73 -7.91 7.24 2.34
C ILE A 73 -7.57 6.68 3.71
N VAL A 74 -8.00 5.47 3.93
CA VAL A 74 -7.66 4.73 5.16
C VAL A 74 -6.90 3.50 4.75
N VAL A 75 -5.79 3.24 5.42
CA VAL A 75 -4.95 2.08 5.13
C VAL A 75 -4.85 1.22 6.38
N PHE A 76 -5.14 -0.06 6.21
CA PHE A 76 -4.99 -1.04 7.28
C PHE A 76 -3.86 -1.99 6.93
N LEU A 77 -3.06 -2.29 7.92
CA LEU A 77 -2.02 -3.32 7.80
C LEU A 77 -2.38 -4.43 8.77
N ASN A 78 -2.70 -5.59 8.23
CA ASN A 78 -3.09 -6.75 9.03
C ASN A 78 -4.20 -6.43 10.01
N GLY A 79 -5.15 -5.60 9.55
CA GLY A 79 -6.32 -5.26 10.34
C GLY A 79 -6.16 -4.05 11.25
N GLU A 80 -4.98 -3.43 11.28
CA GLU A 80 -4.75 -2.26 12.10
C GLU A 80 -4.61 -1.02 11.23
N ASN A 81 -5.28 0.06 11.63
CA ASN A 81 -5.15 1.33 10.93
C ASN A 81 -3.71 1.83 11.10
N ILE A 82 -3.04 2.13 9.97
CA ILE A 82 -1.63 2.53 10.06
C ILE A 82 -1.43 3.81 10.86
N GLN A 83 -2.43 4.67 10.94
CA GLN A 83 -2.30 5.90 11.73
C GLN A 83 -2.12 5.61 13.21
N ASP A 84 -2.57 4.46 13.67
CA ASP A 84 -2.42 4.06 15.06
C ASP A 84 -1.08 3.42 15.36
N ILE A 85 -0.32 3.05 14.34
CA ILE A 85 0.91 2.29 14.52
C ILE A 85 2.12 2.92 13.85
N GLY A 86 2.02 4.15 13.36
CA GLY A 86 3.17 4.87 12.82
C GLY A 86 2.98 5.53 11.48
N GLY A 87 1.80 5.41 10.88
CA GLY A 87 1.51 6.10 9.62
C GLY A 87 2.29 5.52 8.46
N LEU A 88 2.68 6.40 7.54
CA LEU A 88 3.37 5.96 6.31
C LEU A 88 4.77 5.38 6.57
N SER A 89 5.33 5.60 7.74
CA SER A 89 6.66 5.09 8.04
C SER A 89 6.66 3.67 8.57
N VAL A 90 5.49 3.07 8.74
CA VAL A 90 5.38 1.68 9.19
C VAL A 90 6.07 0.76 8.19
N VAL A 91 6.88 -0.15 8.69
CA VAL A 91 7.65 -1.06 7.87
C VAL A 91 6.89 -2.36 7.63
N LEU A 92 6.85 -2.77 6.37
CA LEU A 92 6.32 -4.07 6.00
C LEU A 92 7.43 -5.08 6.17
N GLY A 93 7.27 -6.01 7.07
CA GLY A 93 8.35 -6.92 7.39
C GLY A 93 7.98 -8.38 7.47
N GLU A 94 6.70 -8.68 7.38
CA GLU A 94 6.23 -10.04 7.56
C GLU A 94 5.77 -10.63 6.25
N GLN A 95 6.15 -11.89 6.02
CA GLN A 95 5.64 -12.62 4.86
C GLN A 95 4.14 -12.76 5.02
N GLY A 96 3.41 -12.40 3.97
CA GLY A 96 1.96 -12.51 4.00
C GLY A 96 1.26 -11.28 4.57
N ASP A 97 1.97 -10.18 4.74
CA ASP A 97 1.33 -8.94 5.18
C ASP A 97 0.16 -8.61 4.27
N GLN A 98 -0.91 -8.15 4.88
CA GLN A 98 -2.12 -7.80 4.17
C GLN A 98 -2.41 -6.32 4.35
N VAL A 99 -2.45 -5.60 3.22
CA VAL A 99 -2.68 -4.16 3.21
C VAL A 99 -4.03 -3.90 2.57
N GLU A 100 -4.89 -3.19 3.29
CA GLU A 100 -6.18 -2.81 2.76
C GLU A 100 -6.22 -1.31 2.60
N ILE A 101 -6.57 -0.86 1.40
CA ILE A 101 -6.63 0.56 1.08
C ILE A 101 -8.07 0.88 0.76
N ILE A 102 -8.65 1.76 1.55
CA ILE A 102 -10.07 2.08 1.44
C ILE A 102 -10.21 3.57 1.17
N MET A 103 -10.98 3.91 0.15
CA MET A 103 -11.34 5.29 -0.08
C MET A 103 -12.75 5.51 0.41
N LEU A 104 -12.87 6.38 1.40
CA LEU A 104 -14.17 6.71 1.97
C LEU A 104 -14.87 7.75 1.10
N PRO A 105 -16.19 7.70 1.06
CA PRO A 105 -16.92 8.74 0.33
C PRO A 105 -16.65 10.11 0.91
N MET A 106 -16.52 11.10 0.05
CA MET A 106 -16.31 12.47 0.47
C MET A 106 -17.61 13.23 0.26
N PHE A 107 -18.03 13.93 1.28
CA PHE A 107 -19.25 14.72 1.21
C PHE A 107 -18.89 16.19 1.12
N GLU A 108 -19.11 16.76 -0.05
CA GLU A 108 -18.82 18.15 -0.29
C GLU A 108 -19.79 19.04 0.49
N GLY A 109 -19.26 20.10 1.00
CA GLY A 109 -20.08 21.05 1.70
C GLY A 109 -20.65 20.54 3.01
N GLY A 110 -20.27 19.31 3.30
CA GLY A 110 -20.73 18.71 4.55
C GLY A 110 -20.09 19.42 5.69
#